data_5620d2fbfe0f5901abf8c5d6c58a4cc0
#
_entry.id   5620d2fbfe0f5901abf8c5d6c58a4cc0
#
_cell.length_a   1.000
_cell.length_b   1.000
_cell.length_c   1.000
_cell.angle_alpha   90.00
_cell.angle_beta   90.00
_cell.angle_gamma   90.00
#
_symmetry.space_group_name_H-M   'P 1'
#
loop_
_entity.id
_entity.type
_entity.pdbx_description
1 polymer ?
#
loop_
_entity_poly.entity_id
_entity_poly.type
_entity_poly.pdbx_seq_one_letter_code
_entity_poly.pdbx_strand_id
1 'polypeptide(L)'
;MQQTMQAQQLRRMAERSAVAFLLAVLCVYPLYIDKFSNLGVVKFTGVATLSWAFCLWLGALAAIGARPRAGRLPWRTDHGLWALGAVVATGVVSTVTSLSPAMSLWGLGGYYGGCMMVLFTAVGYLAVRAFAPQKLLNGLTFCVGITTALVTVLYVLNIFNIDLIGTYADTAVVERAQFFSTLGQKNFCSGFMAFALPLVFYAFLVARGARHTVFYGVPAFFGGLALAVVDADGLALGIGAAVLVLLCQKIFTTRTLRRLMVIGMFFFADAGWMQYMRTHVYTQGGKPILAAFGHYAQLGFAVCAAVWAVLFFALRSREIPLWKAGRVLAAIAVTLGVVLVVLANFMPGFPSLGKLDDLLVFNDDWGTYRGTAWRISWSAWTAQPFWRKLLGVGPGMMHTAVAQWAGADITARMKTFYAAHNEYLELLLTSGVLGLAAWVWFVTAHLRKAAQNWLRPGVAPVTLALVSYLAHAAVSIRVSMIFPEIMLPVSYTHLTLPTN
;
A
#
# COMPACT_ATOMS: atom_id res chain seq x y z
N MET A 1 -8.55 28.52 36.03
CA MET A 1 -9.66 27.77 35.40
C MET A 1 -9.87 28.16 33.93
N GLN A 2 -10.00 29.45 33.58
CA GLN A 2 -10.16 29.90 32.18
C GLN A 2 -8.99 29.50 31.23
N GLN A 3 -7.74 29.68 31.62
CA GLN A 3 -6.58 29.25 30.78
C GLN A 3 -6.53 27.75 30.53
N THR A 4 -6.94 26.93 31.49
CA THR A 4 -7.00 25.48 31.32
C THR A 4 -8.12 25.05 30.37
N MET A 5 -9.26 25.75 30.40
CA MET A 5 -10.37 25.54 29.46
C MET A 5 -9.99 25.93 28.04
N GLN A 6 -9.32 27.06 27.85
CA GLN A 6 -8.84 27.51 26.54
C GLN A 6 -7.82 26.51 25.94
N ALA A 7 -6.84 26.07 26.72
CA ALA A 7 -5.87 25.08 26.26
C ALA A 7 -6.51 23.75 25.87
N GLN A 8 -7.56 23.32 26.57
CA GLN A 8 -8.33 22.13 26.21
C GLN A 8 -9.13 22.30 24.90
N GLN A 9 -9.70 23.49 24.67
CA GLN A 9 -10.42 23.79 23.42
C GLN A 9 -9.47 23.77 22.24
N LEU A 10 -8.32 24.44 22.33
CA LEU A 10 -7.30 24.48 21.27
C LEU A 10 -6.79 23.06 20.94
N ARG A 11 -6.56 22.24 21.95
CA ARG A 11 -6.17 20.85 21.74
C ARG A 11 -7.27 20.04 21.01
N ARG A 12 -8.55 20.20 21.40
CA ARG A 12 -9.67 19.55 20.70
C ARG A 12 -9.78 19.99 19.24
N MET A 13 -9.50 21.27 18.96
CA MET A 13 -9.44 21.77 17.58
C MET A 13 -8.32 21.07 16.81
N ALA A 14 -7.11 20.99 17.36
CA ALA A 14 -5.98 20.28 16.74
C ALA A 14 -6.27 18.78 16.53
N GLU A 15 -6.92 18.12 17.50
CA GLU A 15 -7.37 16.71 17.38
C GLU A 15 -8.37 16.54 16.24
N ARG A 16 -9.37 17.43 16.12
CA ARG A 16 -10.35 17.40 15.01
C ARG A 16 -9.70 17.67 13.65
N SER A 17 -8.78 18.60 13.60
CA SER A 17 -8.04 18.92 12.37
C SER A 17 -7.17 17.75 11.91
N ALA A 18 -6.51 17.05 12.83
CA ALA A 18 -5.74 15.84 12.50
C ALA A 18 -6.65 14.71 11.96
N VAL A 19 -7.85 14.59 12.50
CA VAL A 19 -8.89 13.67 11.99
C VAL A 19 -9.31 14.05 10.57
N ALA A 20 -9.65 15.32 10.35
CA ALA A 20 -10.06 15.83 9.04
C ALA A 20 -8.96 15.64 7.99
N PHE A 21 -7.71 15.89 8.35
CA PHE A 21 -6.57 15.67 7.46
C PHE A 21 -6.41 14.19 7.09
N LEU A 22 -6.51 13.27 8.05
CA LEU A 22 -6.48 11.84 7.77
C LEU A 22 -7.61 11.38 6.85
N LEU A 23 -8.83 11.86 7.09
CA LEU A 23 -9.98 11.59 6.22
C LEU A 23 -9.76 12.17 4.82
N ALA A 24 -9.23 13.39 4.73
CA ALA A 24 -8.93 14.00 3.44
C ALA A 24 -7.90 13.18 2.65
N VAL A 25 -6.81 12.75 3.29
CA VAL A 25 -5.75 11.97 2.61
C VAL A 25 -6.19 10.54 2.29
N LEU A 26 -6.90 9.86 3.19
CA LEU A 26 -7.23 8.44 3.01
C LEU A 26 -8.54 8.20 2.23
N CYS A 27 -9.43 9.18 2.18
CA CYS A 27 -10.76 8.98 1.62
C CYS A 27 -11.10 9.93 0.47
N VAL A 28 -10.69 11.21 0.56
CA VAL A 28 -10.99 12.21 -0.49
C VAL A 28 -9.90 12.23 -1.56
N TYR A 29 -8.65 12.26 -1.13
CA TYR A 29 -7.49 12.34 -2.03
C TYR A 29 -7.41 11.19 -3.05
N PRO A 30 -7.68 9.90 -2.72
CA PRO A 30 -7.75 8.84 -3.73
C PRO A 30 -8.78 9.12 -4.82
N LEU A 31 -9.88 9.80 -4.51
CA LEU A 31 -10.94 10.16 -5.45
C LEU A 31 -10.68 11.47 -6.21
N TYR A 32 -9.71 12.29 -5.77
CA TYR A 32 -9.40 13.58 -6.36
C TYR A 32 -8.67 13.43 -7.69
N ILE A 33 -9.31 13.78 -8.79
CA ILE A 33 -8.78 13.69 -10.16
C ILE A 33 -9.39 14.80 -11.02
N ASP A 34 -8.69 15.21 -12.06
CA ASP A 34 -9.23 15.97 -13.18
C ASP A 34 -9.23 15.06 -14.42
N LYS A 35 -8.07 14.86 -15.06
CA LYS A 35 -7.92 14.00 -16.24
C LYS A 35 -6.70 13.10 -16.09
N PHE A 36 -6.64 12.01 -16.87
CA PHE A 36 -5.47 11.13 -16.84
C PHE A 36 -4.21 11.78 -17.40
N SER A 37 -4.33 12.69 -18.35
CA SER A 37 -3.21 13.43 -18.94
C SER A 37 -2.43 14.28 -17.94
N ASN A 38 -3.08 14.78 -16.87
CA ASN A 38 -2.46 15.63 -15.84
C ASN A 38 -2.44 15.00 -14.45
N LEU A 39 -2.74 13.69 -14.34
CA LEU A 39 -2.94 12.96 -13.10
C LEU A 39 -1.83 13.22 -12.05
N GLY A 40 -0.56 13.11 -12.46
CA GLY A 40 0.58 13.29 -11.56
C GLY A 40 0.62 14.68 -10.93
N VAL A 41 0.42 15.73 -11.75
CA VAL A 41 0.40 17.13 -11.30
C VAL A 41 -0.76 17.36 -10.32
N VAL A 42 -1.97 16.93 -10.72
CA VAL A 42 -3.19 17.12 -9.91
C VAL A 42 -3.06 16.42 -8.55
N LYS A 43 -2.61 15.16 -8.55
CA LYS A 43 -2.39 14.42 -7.29
C LYS A 43 -1.33 15.06 -6.42
N PHE A 44 -0.17 15.42 -6.99
CA PHE A 44 0.90 16.05 -6.23
C PHE A 44 0.48 17.40 -5.65
N THR A 45 -0.11 18.30 -6.46
CA THR A 45 -0.58 19.61 -5.99
C THR A 45 -1.69 19.46 -4.95
N GLY A 46 -2.59 18.49 -5.10
CA GLY A 46 -3.62 18.19 -4.10
C GLY A 46 -3.05 17.83 -2.74
N VAL A 47 -2.13 16.85 -2.67
CA VAL A 47 -1.52 16.45 -1.38
C VAL A 47 -0.61 17.54 -0.82
N ALA A 48 0.10 18.28 -1.66
CA ALA A 48 0.93 19.39 -1.25
C ALA A 48 0.09 20.51 -0.61
N THR A 49 -1.00 20.92 -1.27
CA THR A 49 -1.93 21.95 -0.77
C THR A 49 -2.55 21.51 0.56
N LEU A 50 -3.07 20.28 0.65
CA LEU A 50 -3.62 19.73 1.88
C LEU A 50 -2.58 19.75 3.02
N SER A 51 -1.36 19.32 2.73
CA SER A 51 -0.28 19.25 3.72
C SER A 51 0.16 20.64 4.19
N TRP A 52 0.33 21.59 3.28
CA TRP A 52 0.64 22.99 3.62
C TRP A 52 -0.46 23.64 4.44
N ALA A 53 -1.70 23.57 3.98
CA ALA A 53 -2.84 24.15 4.71
C ALA A 53 -2.96 23.57 6.13
N PHE A 54 -2.80 22.25 6.25
CA PHE A 54 -2.84 21.58 7.55
C PHE A 54 -1.67 21.97 8.45
N CYS A 55 -0.44 22.05 7.92
CA CYS A 55 0.74 22.46 8.68
C CYS A 55 0.65 23.91 9.16
N LEU A 56 0.22 24.83 8.30
CA LEU A 56 0.03 26.24 8.66
C LEU A 56 -1.05 26.38 9.75
N TRP A 57 -2.17 25.68 9.60
CA TRP A 57 -3.24 25.66 10.60
C TRP A 57 -2.79 25.10 11.95
N LEU A 58 -2.10 23.96 11.97
CA LEU A 58 -1.56 23.41 13.21
C LEU A 58 -0.47 24.29 13.83
N GLY A 59 0.34 24.92 13.00
CA GLY A 59 1.34 25.91 13.44
C GLY A 59 0.68 27.09 14.14
N ALA A 60 -0.40 27.62 13.56
CA ALA A 60 -1.19 28.70 14.18
C ALA A 60 -1.81 28.24 15.51
N LEU A 61 -2.43 27.06 15.56
CA LEU A 61 -2.97 26.50 16.80
C LEU A 61 -1.87 26.29 17.88
N ALA A 62 -0.70 25.84 17.47
CA ALA A 62 0.45 25.66 18.38
C ALA A 62 0.97 27.01 18.91
N ALA A 63 1.01 28.04 18.07
CA ALA A 63 1.44 29.42 18.46
C ALA A 63 0.52 29.99 19.51
N ILE A 64 -0.79 29.78 19.42
CA ILE A 64 -1.79 30.22 20.41
C ILE A 64 -1.98 29.30 21.60
N GLY A 65 -1.19 28.22 21.71
CA GLY A 65 -1.12 27.38 22.91
C GLY A 65 -1.64 25.96 22.81
N ALA A 66 -2.01 25.47 21.59
CA ALA A 66 -2.31 24.05 21.45
C ALA A 66 -1.06 23.20 21.73
N ARG A 67 -1.20 22.21 22.59
CA ARG A 67 -0.09 21.28 22.93
C ARG A 67 -0.56 19.83 22.74
N PRO A 68 0.29 18.95 22.19
CA PRO A 68 0.00 17.53 22.18
C PRO A 68 -0.08 16.97 23.60
N ARG A 69 -0.75 15.84 23.76
CA ARG A 69 -0.76 15.15 25.07
C ARG A 69 0.66 14.69 25.41
N ALA A 70 0.99 14.68 26.70
CA ALA A 70 2.26 14.15 27.17
C ALA A 70 2.51 12.73 26.62
N GLY A 71 3.76 12.42 26.25
CA GLY A 71 4.16 11.11 25.74
C GLY A 71 3.78 10.82 24.28
N ARG A 72 3.14 11.75 23.54
CA ARG A 72 2.81 11.55 22.14
C ARG A 72 4.03 11.59 21.21
N LEU A 73 5.02 12.41 21.54
CA LEU A 73 6.27 12.57 20.78
C LEU A 73 7.49 12.34 21.71
N PRO A 74 7.73 11.13 22.18
CA PRO A 74 8.84 10.84 23.10
C PRO A 74 10.15 10.69 22.33
N TRP A 75 10.71 11.79 21.81
CA TRP A 75 11.92 11.83 21.00
C TRP A 75 13.11 11.06 21.58
N ARG A 76 13.25 11.04 22.92
CA ARG A 76 14.40 10.39 23.57
C ARG A 76 14.36 8.87 23.52
N THR A 77 13.18 8.26 23.41
CA THR A 77 12.99 6.80 23.59
C THR A 77 12.33 6.12 22.39
N ASP A 78 11.96 6.88 21.37
CA ASP A 78 11.21 6.33 20.24
C ASP A 78 12.06 6.19 18.98
N HIS A 79 12.46 4.95 18.72
CA HIS A 79 13.21 4.58 17.52
C HIS A 79 12.47 4.88 16.20
N GLY A 80 11.13 4.91 16.20
CA GLY A 80 10.35 5.27 15.01
C GLY A 80 10.52 6.75 14.64
N LEU A 81 10.59 7.65 15.63
CA LEU A 81 10.86 9.07 15.38
C LEU A 81 12.29 9.31 14.92
N TRP A 82 13.27 8.65 15.51
CA TRP A 82 14.66 8.72 15.04
C TRP A 82 14.82 8.19 13.62
N ALA A 83 14.18 7.06 13.32
CA ALA A 83 14.20 6.48 11.99
C ALA A 83 13.51 7.39 10.95
N LEU A 84 12.39 8.05 11.31
CA LEU A 84 11.77 9.08 10.46
C LEU A 84 12.74 10.23 10.20
N GLY A 85 13.42 10.71 11.24
CA GLY A 85 14.46 11.74 11.13
C GLY A 85 15.59 11.32 10.19
N ALA A 86 16.03 10.06 10.27
CA ALA A 86 17.03 9.50 9.37
C ALA A 86 16.56 9.42 7.91
N VAL A 87 15.30 9.01 7.66
CA VAL A 87 14.69 9.01 6.32
C VAL A 87 14.67 10.41 5.72
N VAL A 88 14.25 11.40 6.51
CA VAL A 88 14.24 12.81 6.08
C VAL A 88 15.67 13.32 5.82
N ALA A 89 16.59 13.08 6.74
CA ALA A 89 17.98 13.54 6.61
C ALA A 89 18.67 12.96 5.38
N THR A 90 18.54 11.63 5.16
CA THR A 90 19.11 10.97 3.98
C THR A 90 18.46 11.46 2.68
N GLY A 91 17.14 11.69 2.66
CA GLY A 91 16.44 12.28 1.52
C GLY A 91 16.94 13.69 1.19
N VAL A 92 17.10 14.55 2.19
CA VAL A 92 17.63 15.93 2.02
C VAL A 92 19.08 15.90 1.55
N VAL A 93 19.96 15.12 2.20
CA VAL A 93 21.37 15.00 1.81
C VAL A 93 21.49 14.47 0.38
N SER A 94 20.75 13.43 0.02
CA SER A 94 20.73 12.87 -1.33
C SER A 94 20.24 13.91 -2.37
N THR A 95 19.27 14.74 -2.00
CA THR A 95 18.77 15.81 -2.87
C THR A 95 19.83 16.92 -3.09
N VAL A 96 20.48 17.38 -2.03
CA VAL A 96 21.52 18.41 -2.12
C VAL A 96 22.72 17.93 -2.95
N THR A 97 23.08 16.66 -2.81
CA THR A 97 24.18 16.03 -3.57
C THR A 97 23.75 15.42 -4.90
N SER A 98 22.49 15.61 -5.31
CA SER A 98 21.89 15.04 -6.52
C SER A 98 22.59 15.50 -7.80
N LEU A 99 22.38 14.73 -8.88
CA LEU A 99 22.73 15.13 -10.24
C LEU A 99 22.02 16.41 -10.69
N SER A 100 20.80 16.61 -10.20
CA SER A 100 20.02 17.85 -10.38
C SER A 100 19.19 18.09 -9.11
N PRO A 101 19.68 18.94 -8.17
CA PRO A 101 18.98 19.20 -6.90
C PRO A 101 17.56 19.72 -7.09
N ALA A 102 17.32 20.61 -8.08
CA ALA A 102 16.01 21.14 -8.36
C ALA A 102 15.01 20.07 -8.81
N MET A 103 15.45 19.17 -9.70
CA MET A 103 14.62 18.05 -10.15
C MET A 103 14.40 17.03 -9.05
N SER A 104 15.43 16.73 -8.25
CA SER A 104 15.32 15.80 -7.12
C SER A 104 14.43 16.34 -5.99
N LEU A 105 14.32 17.66 -5.86
CA LEU A 105 13.40 18.26 -4.89
C LEU A 105 11.94 17.88 -5.19
N TRP A 106 11.54 17.92 -6.47
CA TRP A 106 10.16 17.67 -6.91
C TRP A 106 9.94 16.25 -7.41
N GLY A 107 10.94 15.62 -8.02
CA GLY A 107 10.88 14.35 -8.73
C GLY A 107 10.62 14.50 -10.22
N LEU A 108 11.03 13.49 -11.00
CA LEU A 108 10.88 13.43 -12.45
C LEU A 108 9.70 12.53 -12.90
N GLY A 109 9.34 12.61 -14.17
CA GLY A 109 8.49 11.64 -14.85
C GLY A 109 7.02 11.65 -14.45
N GLY A 110 6.52 12.73 -13.85
CA GLY A 110 5.10 12.83 -13.46
C GLY A 110 4.75 12.04 -12.18
N TYR A 111 5.71 11.30 -11.60
CA TYR A 111 5.49 10.55 -10.35
C TYR A 111 5.66 11.40 -9.10
N TYR A 112 6.36 12.52 -9.20
CA TYR A 112 6.61 13.47 -8.11
C TYR A 112 7.13 12.81 -6.82
N GLY A 113 7.97 11.78 -6.96
CA GLY A 113 8.58 11.03 -5.85
C GLY A 113 9.81 11.72 -5.24
N GLY A 114 9.94 13.05 -5.37
CA GLY A 114 11.06 13.84 -4.86
C GLY A 114 11.07 14.05 -3.35
N CYS A 115 12.06 14.83 -2.88
CA CYS A 115 12.27 15.11 -1.46
C CYS A 115 11.07 15.80 -0.80
N MET A 116 10.38 16.71 -1.53
CA MET A 116 9.20 17.42 -1.01
C MET A 116 8.11 16.47 -0.57
N MET A 117 7.88 15.36 -1.29
CA MET A 117 6.91 14.35 -0.89
C MET A 117 7.29 13.68 0.44
N VAL A 118 8.58 13.40 0.65
CA VAL A 118 9.07 12.84 1.92
C VAL A 118 8.85 13.84 3.07
N LEU A 119 9.12 15.13 2.83
CA LEU A 119 8.94 16.20 3.84
C LEU A 119 7.46 16.37 4.20
N PHE A 120 6.56 16.50 3.21
CA PHE A 120 5.11 16.61 3.46
C PHE A 120 4.58 15.42 4.25
N THR A 121 5.00 14.22 3.87
CA THR A 121 4.57 13.00 4.55
C THR A 121 5.12 12.93 5.99
N ALA A 122 6.38 13.33 6.21
CA ALA A 122 6.98 13.32 7.54
C ALA A 122 6.29 14.32 8.48
N VAL A 123 5.98 15.53 8.00
CA VAL A 123 5.26 16.54 8.79
C VAL A 123 3.83 16.06 9.08
N GLY A 124 3.12 15.53 8.08
CA GLY A 124 1.81 14.93 8.26
C GLY A 124 1.84 13.79 9.30
N TYR A 125 2.83 12.90 9.21
CA TYR A 125 3.05 11.81 10.19
C TYR A 125 3.20 12.36 11.63
N LEU A 126 4.07 13.37 11.81
CA LEU A 126 4.29 13.98 13.13
C LEU A 126 3.02 14.63 13.67
N ALA A 127 2.28 15.35 12.81
CA ALA A 127 1.05 16.02 13.17
C ALA A 127 -0.06 15.05 13.57
N VAL A 128 -0.27 14.00 12.78
CA VAL A 128 -1.23 12.93 13.08
C VAL A 128 -0.85 12.24 14.39
N ARG A 129 0.41 11.90 14.56
CA ARG A 129 0.90 11.28 15.78
C ARG A 129 0.71 12.16 17.02
N ALA A 130 0.96 13.45 16.89
CA ALA A 130 0.81 14.40 17.98
C ALA A 130 -0.63 14.57 18.45
N PHE A 131 -1.58 14.62 17.53
CA PHE A 131 -2.94 15.08 17.82
C PHE A 131 -4.05 14.06 17.53
N ALA A 132 -3.90 13.11 16.60
CA ALA A 132 -5.02 12.25 16.24
C ALA A 132 -5.45 11.33 17.41
N PRO A 133 -6.77 11.21 17.70
CA PRO A 133 -7.27 10.38 18.76
C PRO A 133 -7.23 8.89 18.38
N GLN A 134 -6.93 8.02 19.36
CA GLN A 134 -6.82 6.56 19.12
C GLN A 134 -8.13 5.89 18.71
N LYS A 135 -9.27 6.41 19.17
CA LYS A 135 -10.60 5.81 18.91
C LYS A 135 -11.10 5.99 17.48
N LEU A 136 -10.38 6.78 16.67
CA LEU A 136 -10.80 7.15 15.31
C LEU A 136 -10.82 5.98 14.31
N LEU A 137 -9.96 4.97 14.51
CA LEU A 137 -9.67 3.97 13.50
C LEU A 137 -10.88 3.15 13.01
N ASN A 138 -11.89 2.92 13.85
CA ASN A 138 -13.08 2.16 13.42
C ASN A 138 -13.90 2.97 12.39
N GLY A 139 -14.13 4.26 12.64
CA GLY A 139 -14.81 5.14 11.68
C GLY A 139 -14.00 5.36 10.41
N LEU A 140 -12.68 5.55 10.56
CA LEU A 140 -11.75 5.71 9.44
C LEU A 140 -11.73 4.48 8.52
N THR A 141 -11.72 3.27 9.08
CA THR A 141 -11.75 2.02 8.30
C THR A 141 -13.03 1.91 7.45
N PHE A 142 -14.15 2.37 7.98
CA PHE A 142 -15.40 2.41 7.21
C PHE A 142 -15.33 3.41 6.06
N CYS A 143 -14.84 4.63 6.30
CA CYS A 143 -14.65 5.63 5.25
C CYS A 143 -13.69 5.15 4.15
N VAL A 144 -12.57 4.52 4.53
CA VAL A 144 -11.64 3.86 3.58
C VAL A 144 -12.38 2.76 2.80
N GLY A 145 -13.28 2.01 3.45
CA GLY A 145 -14.10 1.00 2.79
C GLY A 145 -15.02 1.58 1.71
N ILE A 146 -15.66 2.74 1.97
CA ILE A 146 -16.46 3.45 0.97
C ILE A 146 -15.59 3.91 -0.19
N THR A 147 -14.45 4.53 0.09
CA THR A 147 -13.50 4.96 -0.95
C THR A 147 -13.03 3.78 -1.79
N THR A 148 -12.69 2.65 -1.16
CA THR A 148 -12.32 1.41 -1.84
C THR A 148 -13.43 0.93 -2.78
N ALA A 149 -14.69 0.95 -2.33
CA ALA A 149 -15.83 0.57 -3.15
C ALA A 149 -16.01 1.51 -4.36
N LEU A 150 -15.92 2.82 -4.16
CA LEU A 150 -16.01 3.81 -5.24
C LEU A 150 -14.88 3.66 -6.25
N VAL A 151 -13.63 3.55 -5.80
CA VAL A 151 -12.46 3.31 -6.67
C VAL A 151 -12.65 2.02 -7.46
N THR A 152 -13.17 0.95 -6.83
CA THR A 152 -13.40 -0.34 -7.49
C THR A 152 -14.51 -0.25 -8.53
N VAL A 153 -15.61 0.41 -8.22
CA VAL A 153 -16.73 0.61 -9.17
C VAL A 153 -16.25 1.40 -10.39
N LEU A 154 -15.55 2.51 -10.18
CA LEU A 154 -14.99 3.29 -11.30
C LEU A 154 -13.97 2.49 -12.12
N TYR A 155 -13.17 1.64 -11.45
CA TYR A 155 -12.25 0.73 -12.14
C TYR A 155 -13.01 -0.24 -13.06
N VAL A 156 -14.08 -0.85 -12.56
CA VAL A 156 -14.93 -1.77 -13.34
C VAL A 156 -15.59 -1.05 -14.52
N LEU A 157 -16.14 0.14 -14.32
CA LEU A 157 -16.72 0.94 -15.40
C LEU A 157 -15.69 1.22 -16.51
N ASN A 158 -14.47 1.59 -16.11
CA ASN A 158 -13.39 1.82 -17.08
C ASN A 158 -12.97 0.52 -17.81
N ILE A 159 -13.01 -0.66 -17.18
CA ILE A 159 -12.80 -1.94 -17.89
C ILE A 159 -13.79 -2.09 -19.05
N PHE A 160 -15.04 -1.66 -18.89
CA PHE A 160 -16.06 -1.66 -19.93
C PHE A 160 -16.02 -0.41 -20.84
N ASN A 161 -14.93 0.40 -20.76
CA ASN A 161 -14.75 1.66 -21.51
C ASN A 161 -15.84 2.71 -21.21
N ILE A 162 -16.45 2.66 -20.02
CA ILE A 162 -17.43 3.65 -19.54
C ILE A 162 -16.65 4.68 -18.72
N ASP A 163 -16.60 5.91 -19.22
CA ASP A 163 -15.99 7.06 -18.54
C ASP A 163 -17.07 7.91 -17.86
N LEU A 164 -17.45 7.54 -16.63
CA LEU A 164 -18.52 8.20 -15.89
C LEU A 164 -18.19 9.67 -15.51
N ILE A 165 -16.92 9.98 -15.34
CA ILE A 165 -16.46 11.28 -14.80
C ILE A 165 -15.60 12.10 -15.79
N GLY A 166 -15.49 11.66 -17.04
CA GLY A 166 -14.82 12.42 -18.10
C GLY A 166 -13.29 12.40 -18.05
N THR A 167 -12.68 11.41 -17.38
CA THR A 167 -11.22 11.34 -17.18
C THR A 167 -10.42 11.01 -18.43
N TYR A 168 -11.05 10.41 -19.46
CA TYR A 168 -10.42 10.06 -20.72
C TYR A 168 -10.45 11.17 -21.77
N ALA A 169 -10.94 12.39 -21.46
CA ALA A 169 -11.17 13.44 -22.44
C ALA A 169 -9.96 13.72 -23.34
N ASP A 170 -8.74 13.71 -22.76
CA ASP A 170 -7.48 13.98 -23.49
C ASP A 170 -6.61 12.72 -23.61
N THR A 171 -7.19 11.52 -23.45
CA THR A 171 -6.44 10.26 -23.49
C THR A 171 -6.73 9.53 -24.80
N ALA A 172 -5.68 9.23 -25.56
CA ALA A 172 -5.81 8.47 -26.81
C ALA A 172 -6.44 7.08 -26.52
N VAL A 173 -7.29 6.60 -27.43
CA VAL A 173 -8.03 5.34 -27.25
C VAL A 173 -7.10 4.17 -26.96
N VAL A 174 -5.94 4.12 -27.61
CA VAL A 174 -4.91 3.08 -27.43
C VAL A 174 -4.30 3.08 -26.05
N GLU A 175 -4.30 4.21 -25.35
CA GLU A 175 -3.70 4.38 -24.02
C GLU A 175 -4.71 4.13 -22.89
N ARG A 176 -6.02 4.15 -23.17
CA ARG A 176 -7.08 4.01 -22.15
C ARG A 176 -6.95 2.72 -21.35
N ALA A 177 -6.48 1.64 -21.98
CA ALA A 177 -6.25 0.36 -21.30
C ALA A 177 -5.15 0.36 -20.22
N GLN A 178 -4.44 1.49 -20.05
CA GLN A 178 -3.44 1.66 -18.99
C GLN A 178 -3.97 2.44 -17.80
N PHE A 179 -5.11 3.14 -17.92
CA PHE A 179 -5.64 4.08 -16.94
C PHE A 179 -7.02 3.65 -16.47
N PHE A 180 -7.17 3.50 -15.16
CA PHE A 180 -8.41 3.04 -14.51
C PHE A 180 -8.71 3.83 -13.25
N SER A 181 -9.99 4.04 -12.98
CA SER A 181 -10.49 4.70 -11.78
C SER A 181 -9.93 6.12 -11.62
N THR A 182 -9.95 6.64 -10.44
CA THR A 182 -9.41 7.96 -10.08
C THR A 182 -7.92 7.95 -9.72
N LEU A 183 -7.33 6.76 -9.62
CA LEU A 183 -5.90 6.57 -9.31
C LEU A 183 -5.05 6.44 -10.57
N GLY A 184 -5.67 6.22 -11.72
CA GLY A 184 -5.03 6.16 -13.01
C GLY A 184 -4.39 4.81 -13.29
N GLN A 185 -3.06 4.75 -13.36
CA GLN A 185 -2.36 3.54 -13.77
C GLN A 185 -2.63 2.34 -12.83
N LYS A 186 -2.80 1.15 -13.40
CA LYS A 186 -3.16 -0.07 -12.67
C LYS A 186 -2.26 -0.40 -11.45
N ASN A 187 -0.95 -0.09 -11.53
CA ASN A 187 -0.05 -0.28 -10.40
C ASN A 187 -0.34 0.70 -9.25
N PHE A 188 -0.85 1.89 -9.53
CA PHE A 188 -1.24 2.85 -8.49
C PHE A 188 -2.52 2.37 -7.80
N CYS A 189 -3.50 1.90 -8.57
CA CYS A 189 -4.70 1.27 -8.01
C CYS A 189 -4.33 0.08 -7.12
N SER A 190 -3.41 -0.78 -7.56
CA SER A 190 -2.98 -1.94 -6.78
C SER A 190 -2.24 -1.56 -5.50
N GLY A 191 -1.43 -0.50 -5.51
CA GLY A 191 -0.76 0.01 -4.31
C GLY A 191 -1.75 0.54 -3.27
N PHE A 192 -2.76 1.32 -3.70
CA PHE A 192 -3.85 1.73 -2.82
C PHE A 192 -4.61 0.52 -2.27
N MET A 193 -4.98 -0.43 -3.12
CA MET A 193 -5.71 -1.63 -2.70
C MET A 193 -4.88 -2.52 -1.78
N ALA A 194 -3.57 -2.64 -2.00
CA ALA A 194 -2.67 -3.39 -1.10
C ALA A 194 -2.67 -2.81 0.32
N PHE A 195 -2.87 -1.50 0.48
CA PHE A 195 -3.04 -0.86 1.77
C PHE A 195 -4.48 -0.93 2.29
N ALA A 196 -5.46 -0.60 1.45
CA ALA A 196 -6.86 -0.42 1.87
C ALA A 196 -7.57 -1.75 2.17
N LEU A 197 -7.36 -2.80 1.36
CA LEU A 197 -8.09 -4.07 1.51
C LEU A 197 -7.83 -4.78 2.84
N PRO A 198 -6.59 -4.85 3.38
CA PRO A 198 -6.39 -5.43 4.71
C PRO A 198 -7.12 -4.69 5.82
N LEU A 199 -7.29 -3.35 5.73
CA LEU A 199 -8.09 -2.57 6.67
C LEU A 199 -9.56 -2.98 6.59
N VAL A 200 -10.12 -3.02 5.38
CA VAL A 200 -11.51 -3.36 5.09
C VAL A 200 -11.82 -4.80 5.51
N PHE A 201 -11.00 -5.75 5.09
CA PHE A 201 -11.19 -7.15 5.43
C PHE A 201 -11.06 -7.40 6.94
N TYR A 202 -10.07 -6.79 7.59
CA TYR A 202 -9.92 -6.91 9.04
C TYR A 202 -11.15 -6.41 9.80
N ALA A 203 -11.73 -5.28 9.42
CA ALA A 203 -12.95 -4.76 10.04
C ALA A 203 -14.11 -5.75 9.91
N PHE A 204 -14.29 -6.39 8.75
CA PHE A 204 -15.27 -7.44 8.56
C PHE A 204 -14.95 -8.68 9.39
N LEU A 205 -13.69 -9.12 9.44
CA LEU A 205 -13.25 -10.30 10.21
C LEU A 205 -13.56 -10.18 11.71
N VAL A 206 -13.43 -8.99 12.29
CA VAL A 206 -13.63 -8.76 13.74
C VAL A 206 -15.01 -8.24 14.09
N ALA A 207 -15.87 -7.88 13.13
CA ALA A 207 -17.18 -7.30 13.36
C ALA A 207 -18.02 -8.18 14.30
N ARG A 208 -18.80 -7.60 15.21
CA ARG A 208 -19.67 -8.32 16.15
C ARG A 208 -21.13 -7.88 15.96
N GLY A 209 -22.04 -8.86 15.99
CA GLY A 209 -23.46 -8.64 15.75
C GLY A 209 -23.80 -8.52 14.25
N ALA A 210 -25.07 -8.77 13.92
CA ALA A 210 -25.57 -8.79 12.54
C ALA A 210 -25.37 -7.44 11.83
N ARG A 211 -25.74 -6.34 12.50
CA ARG A 211 -25.65 -4.98 11.94
C ARG A 211 -24.22 -4.63 11.49
N HIS A 212 -23.21 -4.82 12.35
CA HIS A 212 -21.82 -4.52 12.00
C HIS A 212 -21.28 -5.50 10.95
N THR A 213 -21.76 -6.75 10.96
CA THR A 213 -21.36 -7.73 9.95
C THR A 213 -21.85 -7.33 8.56
N VAL A 214 -23.08 -6.87 8.43
CA VAL A 214 -23.60 -6.36 7.16
C VAL A 214 -22.89 -5.06 6.79
N PHE A 215 -22.74 -4.15 7.74
CA PHE A 215 -22.12 -2.84 7.54
C PHE A 215 -20.69 -2.93 6.97
N TYR A 216 -19.83 -3.82 7.53
CA TYR A 216 -18.48 -4.05 6.99
C TYR A 216 -18.44 -5.11 5.88
N GLY A 217 -19.50 -5.89 5.71
CA GLY A 217 -19.63 -6.87 4.63
C GLY A 217 -19.73 -6.22 3.24
N VAL A 218 -20.43 -5.08 3.15
CA VAL A 218 -20.56 -4.37 1.87
C VAL A 218 -19.20 -3.90 1.33
N PRO A 219 -18.36 -3.15 2.08
CA PRO A 219 -17.01 -2.84 1.62
C PRO A 219 -16.15 -4.08 1.34
N ALA A 220 -16.33 -5.16 2.11
CA ALA A 220 -15.57 -6.40 1.89
C ALA A 220 -15.96 -7.10 0.57
N PHE A 221 -17.23 -7.02 0.15
CA PHE A 221 -17.67 -7.47 -1.17
C PHE A 221 -16.95 -6.71 -2.28
N PHE A 222 -16.95 -5.37 -2.25
CA PHE A 222 -16.18 -4.57 -3.22
C PHE A 222 -14.67 -4.83 -3.14
N GLY A 223 -14.16 -5.21 -1.97
CA GLY A 223 -12.77 -5.68 -1.82
C GLY A 223 -12.51 -6.99 -2.57
N GLY A 224 -13.45 -7.94 -2.54
CA GLY A 224 -13.42 -9.16 -3.36
C GLY A 224 -13.41 -8.84 -4.85
N LEU A 225 -14.29 -7.92 -5.28
CA LEU A 225 -14.32 -7.43 -6.65
C LEU A 225 -12.99 -6.76 -7.06
N ALA A 226 -12.41 -5.93 -6.19
CA ALA A 226 -11.10 -5.32 -6.46
C ALA A 226 -10.01 -6.35 -6.72
N LEU A 227 -9.97 -7.45 -5.93
CA LEU A 227 -9.03 -8.56 -6.15
C LEU A 227 -9.24 -9.25 -7.50
N ALA A 228 -10.49 -9.33 -7.97
CA ALA A 228 -10.82 -9.97 -9.25
C ALA A 228 -10.53 -9.10 -10.48
N VAL A 229 -10.50 -7.76 -10.33
CA VAL A 229 -10.45 -6.83 -11.47
C VAL A 229 -9.16 -6.05 -11.60
N VAL A 230 -8.47 -5.71 -10.49
CA VAL A 230 -7.27 -4.87 -10.54
C VAL A 230 -6.12 -5.65 -11.20
N ASP A 231 -5.74 -5.18 -12.39
CA ASP A 231 -4.77 -5.83 -13.27
C ASP A 231 -3.31 -5.52 -12.84
N ALA A 232 -2.94 -6.00 -11.64
CA ALA A 232 -1.57 -5.90 -11.14
C ALA A 232 -1.25 -7.01 -10.12
N ASP A 233 -0.35 -7.91 -10.49
CA ASP A 233 -0.01 -9.11 -9.69
C ASP A 233 0.61 -8.81 -8.32
N GLY A 234 1.22 -7.62 -8.17
CA GLY A 234 1.72 -7.14 -6.88
C GLY A 234 0.64 -7.09 -5.80
N LEU A 235 -0.64 -6.88 -6.17
CA LEU A 235 -1.75 -6.91 -5.22
C LEU A 235 -1.91 -8.31 -4.59
N ALA A 236 -1.82 -9.36 -5.40
CA ALA A 236 -1.91 -10.75 -4.92
C ALA A 236 -0.78 -11.05 -3.91
N LEU A 237 0.46 -10.61 -4.22
CA LEU A 237 1.60 -10.76 -3.32
C LEU A 237 1.37 -10.03 -1.99
N GLY A 238 0.88 -8.79 -2.06
CA GLY A 238 0.59 -7.99 -0.87
C GLY A 238 -0.47 -8.64 0.02
N ILE A 239 -1.62 -8.98 -0.54
CA ILE A 239 -2.71 -9.61 0.22
C ILE A 239 -2.30 -10.98 0.75
N GLY A 240 -1.55 -11.78 -0.03
CA GLY A 240 -0.98 -13.05 0.42
C GLY A 240 -0.11 -12.88 1.67
N ALA A 241 0.79 -11.89 1.68
CA ALA A 241 1.62 -11.58 2.83
C ALA A 241 0.80 -11.18 4.07
N ALA A 242 -0.23 -10.34 3.90
CA ALA A 242 -1.14 -9.97 5.00
C ALA A 242 -1.90 -11.18 5.56
N VAL A 243 -2.37 -12.08 4.69
CA VAL A 243 -3.05 -13.33 5.11
C VAL A 243 -2.09 -14.21 5.89
N LEU A 244 -0.85 -14.42 5.43
CA LEU A 244 0.16 -15.22 6.15
C LEU A 244 0.41 -14.67 7.56
N VAL A 245 0.52 -13.34 7.71
CA VAL A 245 0.66 -12.71 9.04
C VAL A 245 -0.60 -12.91 9.88
N LEU A 246 -1.80 -12.75 9.29
CA LEU A 246 -3.07 -12.96 9.99
C LEU A 246 -3.21 -14.38 10.54
N LEU A 247 -2.85 -15.41 9.75
CA LEU A 247 -2.87 -16.81 10.17
C LEU A 247 -2.02 -17.06 11.42
N CYS A 248 -0.92 -16.31 11.58
CA CYS A 248 -0.02 -16.44 12.71
C CYS A 248 -0.53 -15.76 14.00
N GLN A 249 -1.60 -14.95 13.94
CA GLN A 249 -2.05 -14.13 15.05
C GLN A 249 -3.12 -14.82 15.92
N LYS A 250 -3.13 -14.52 17.23
CA LYS A 250 -4.11 -15.09 18.18
C LYS A 250 -5.57 -14.80 17.81
N ILE A 251 -5.82 -13.79 16.97
CA ILE A 251 -7.15 -13.49 16.46
C ILE A 251 -7.64 -14.52 15.42
N PHE A 252 -6.75 -15.33 14.87
CA PHE A 252 -7.13 -16.38 13.92
C PHE A 252 -7.79 -17.54 14.66
N THR A 253 -9.12 -17.58 14.57
CA THR A 253 -10.02 -18.51 15.24
C THR A 253 -11.00 -19.11 14.20
N THR A 254 -11.80 -20.10 14.60
CA THR A 254 -12.87 -20.66 13.75
C THR A 254 -13.86 -19.59 13.29
N ARG A 255 -14.10 -18.54 14.09
CA ARG A 255 -14.93 -17.41 13.70
C ARG A 255 -14.29 -16.58 12.59
N THR A 256 -13.01 -16.25 12.74
CA THR A 256 -12.25 -15.49 11.74
C THR A 256 -12.16 -16.29 10.44
N LEU A 257 -11.91 -17.60 10.52
CA LEU A 257 -11.88 -18.48 9.35
C LEU A 257 -13.23 -18.52 8.61
N ARG A 258 -14.36 -18.62 9.34
CA ARG A 258 -15.70 -18.53 8.70
C ARG A 258 -15.86 -17.24 7.90
N ARG A 259 -15.37 -16.12 8.41
CA ARG A 259 -15.45 -14.83 7.71
C ARG A 259 -14.48 -14.72 6.54
N LEU A 260 -13.31 -15.33 6.64
CA LEU A 260 -12.42 -15.49 5.50
C LEU A 260 -13.07 -16.30 4.38
N MET A 261 -13.82 -17.33 4.72
CA MET A 261 -14.59 -18.09 3.70
C MET A 261 -15.65 -17.21 3.02
N VAL A 262 -16.29 -16.29 3.75
CA VAL A 262 -17.23 -15.31 3.14
C VAL A 262 -16.51 -14.37 2.18
N ILE A 263 -15.32 -13.84 2.55
CA ILE A 263 -14.49 -13.04 1.64
C ILE A 263 -14.09 -13.87 0.40
N GLY A 264 -13.73 -15.13 0.60
CA GLY A 264 -13.46 -16.07 -0.50
C GLY A 264 -14.68 -16.27 -1.41
N MET A 265 -15.88 -16.43 -0.85
CA MET A 265 -17.12 -16.50 -1.65
C MET A 265 -17.36 -15.23 -2.45
N PHE A 266 -17.15 -14.04 -1.88
CA PHE A 266 -17.23 -12.77 -2.61
C PHE A 266 -16.24 -12.76 -3.77
N PHE A 267 -14.96 -13.03 -3.49
CA PHE A 267 -13.92 -13.07 -4.52
C PHE A 267 -14.25 -14.03 -5.67
N PHE A 268 -14.67 -15.27 -5.36
CA PHE A 268 -14.97 -16.26 -6.41
C PHE A 268 -16.24 -15.90 -7.19
N ALA A 269 -17.27 -15.33 -6.56
CA ALA A 269 -18.44 -14.82 -7.25
C ALA A 269 -18.06 -13.68 -8.23
N ASP A 270 -17.25 -12.73 -7.77
CA ASP A 270 -16.78 -11.59 -8.56
C ASP A 270 -15.85 -12.05 -9.70
N ALA A 271 -14.93 -12.97 -9.43
CA ALA A 271 -14.02 -13.52 -10.43
C ALA A 271 -14.77 -14.30 -11.51
N GLY A 272 -15.80 -15.08 -11.12
CA GLY A 272 -16.67 -15.79 -12.05
C GLY A 272 -17.49 -14.84 -12.91
N TRP A 273 -18.08 -13.81 -12.31
CA TRP A 273 -18.80 -12.75 -13.01
C TRP A 273 -17.89 -12.03 -14.02
N MET A 274 -16.69 -11.64 -13.62
CA MET A 274 -15.74 -10.97 -14.51
C MET A 274 -15.25 -11.89 -15.63
N GLN A 275 -15.05 -13.17 -15.35
CA GLN A 275 -14.70 -14.17 -16.39
C GLN A 275 -15.83 -14.28 -17.43
N TYR A 276 -17.09 -14.34 -16.98
CA TYR A 276 -18.24 -14.34 -17.87
C TYR A 276 -18.31 -13.07 -18.69
N MET A 277 -18.18 -11.90 -18.10
CA MET A 277 -18.22 -10.62 -18.80
C MET A 277 -17.10 -10.48 -19.84
N ARG A 278 -15.88 -10.90 -19.51
CA ARG A 278 -14.73 -10.86 -20.45
C ARG A 278 -14.89 -11.78 -21.66
N THR A 279 -15.72 -12.81 -21.57
CA THR A 279 -16.00 -13.71 -22.69
C THR A 279 -17.16 -13.26 -23.58
N HIS A 280 -18.06 -12.41 -23.05
CA HIS A 280 -19.29 -12.03 -23.75
C HIS A 280 -19.37 -10.51 -24.07
N VAL A 281 -18.58 -9.68 -23.39
CA VAL A 281 -18.59 -8.25 -23.54
C VAL A 281 -17.17 -7.74 -23.76
N TYR A 282 -17.00 -6.72 -24.61
CA TYR A 282 -15.70 -6.07 -24.79
C TYR A 282 -15.20 -5.50 -23.45
N THR A 283 -13.97 -5.85 -23.10
CA THR A 283 -13.27 -5.31 -21.92
C THR A 283 -11.87 -4.86 -22.32
N GLN A 284 -11.45 -3.73 -21.76
CA GLN A 284 -10.08 -3.25 -21.91
C GLN A 284 -9.21 -3.67 -20.71
N GLY A 285 -7.88 -3.58 -20.89
CA GLY A 285 -6.90 -3.96 -19.87
C GLY A 285 -6.50 -5.42 -19.96
N GLY A 286 -5.49 -5.78 -19.16
CA GLY A 286 -4.97 -7.13 -19.07
C GLY A 286 -5.80 -8.03 -18.15
N LYS A 287 -5.27 -9.23 -17.92
CA LYS A 287 -5.86 -10.20 -16.97
C LYS A 287 -4.92 -10.34 -15.77
N PRO A 288 -5.32 -9.91 -14.56
CA PRO A 288 -4.52 -10.15 -13.38
C PRO A 288 -4.35 -11.66 -13.14
N ILE A 289 -3.29 -12.05 -12.44
CA ILE A 289 -3.07 -13.47 -12.11
C ILE A 289 -4.27 -14.07 -11.36
N LEU A 290 -4.89 -13.27 -10.48
CA LEU A 290 -6.08 -13.70 -9.76
C LEU A 290 -7.30 -13.91 -10.66
N ALA A 291 -7.33 -13.35 -11.87
CA ALA A 291 -8.41 -13.60 -12.83
C ALA A 291 -8.42 -15.06 -13.32
N ALA A 292 -7.29 -15.78 -13.26
CA ALA A 292 -7.26 -17.21 -13.59
C ALA A 292 -8.20 -18.03 -12.71
N PHE A 293 -8.44 -17.60 -11.47
CA PHE A 293 -9.41 -18.23 -10.57
C PHE A 293 -10.86 -18.10 -11.04
N GLY A 294 -11.17 -17.20 -12.00
CA GLY A 294 -12.48 -17.11 -12.62
C GLY A 294 -12.89 -18.41 -13.34
N HIS A 295 -11.94 -19.16 -13.89
CA HIS A 295 -12.21 -20.47 -14.49
C HIS A 295 -12.65 -21.53 -13.46
N TYR A 296 -12.24 -21.35 -12.20
CA TYR A 296 -12.54 -22.25 -11.08
C TYR A 296 -13.53 -21.61 -10.09
N ALA A 297 -14.22 -20.55 -10.50
CA ALA A 297 -15.06 -19.74 -9.61
C ALA A 297 -16.13 -20.55 -8.90
N GLN A 298 -16.83 -21.44 -9.64
CA GLN A 298 -17.87 -22.30 -9.07
C GLN A 298 -17.30 -23.27 -8.02
N LEU A 299 -16.18 -23.91 -8.33
CA LEU A 299 -15.51 -24.82 -7.40
C LEU A 299 -15.00 -24.10 -6.18
N GLY A 300 -14.33 -22.96 -6.37
CA GLY A 300 -13.80 -22.13 -5.28
C GLY A 300 -14.92 -21.60 -4.37
N PHE A 301 -16.01 -21.12 -4.95
CA PHE A 301 -17.19 -20.70 -4.19
C PHE A 301 -17.78 -21.88 -3.39
N ALA A 302 -17.99 -23.05 -4.04
CA ALA A 302 -18.53 -24.24 -3.39
C ALA A 302 -17.65 -24.72 -2.22
N VAL A 303 -16.32 -24.73 -2.40
CA VAL A 303 -15.37 -25.10 -1.33
C VAL A 303 -15.47 -24.10 -0.17
N CYS A 304 -15.44 -22.79 -0.43
CA CYS A 304 -15.60 -21.77 0.61
C CYS A 304 -16.94 -21.91 1.35
N ALA A 305 -18.04 -22.14 0.61
CA ALA A 305 -19.37 -22.33 1.18
C ALA A 305 -19.45 -23.61 2.02
N ALA A 306 -18.89 -24.72 1.56
CA ALA A 306 -18.86 -25.98 2.30
C ALA A 306 -18.06 -25.83 3.61
N VAL A 307 -16.85 -25.29 3.55
CA VAL A 307 -16.03 -25.01 4.75
C VAL A 307 -16.77 -24.08 5.70
N TRP A 308 -17.36 -23.02 5.19
CA TRP A 308 -18.18 -22.09 5.99
C TRP A 308 -19.34 -22.81 6.67
N ALA A 309 -20.07 -23.66 5.93
CA ALA A 309 -21.21 -24.41 6.47
C ALA A 309 -20.77 -25.39 7.56
N VAL A 310 -19.72 -26.17 7.35
CA VAL A 310 -19.16 -27.07 8.37
C VAL A 310 -18.77 -26.28 9.63
N LEU A 311 -18.03 -25.19 9.49
CA LEU A 311 -17.63 -24.36 10.62
C LEU A 311 -18.84 -23.68 11.30
N PHE A 312 -19.91 -23.36 10.55
CA PHE A 312 -21.10 -22.76 11.09
C PHE A 312 -21.93 -23.76 11.87
N PHE A 313 -22.25 -24.92 11.30
CA PHE A 313 -23.13 -25.91 11.94
C PHE A 313 -22.43 -26.68 13.05
N ALA A 314 -21.17 -27.11 12.84
CA ALA A 314 -20.43 -27.92 13.83
C ALA A 314 -19.79 -27.09 14.95
N LEU A 315 -19.37 -25.84 14.66
CA LEU A 315 -18.56 -25.04 15.59
C LEU A 315 -19.14 -23.65 15.90
N ARG A 316 -20.46 -23.42 15.64
CA ARG A 316 -21.10 -22.12 15.82
C ARG A 316 -20.94 -21.56 17.24
N SER A 317 -21.07 -22.39 18.22
CA SER A 317 -21.01 -22.04 19.65
C SER A 317 -19.59 -22.05 20.24
N ARG A 318 -18.60 -22.55 19.49
CA ARG A 318 -17.22 -22.68 19.96
C ARG A 318 -16.28 -21.83 19.14
N GLU A 319 -15.52 -20.95 19.78
CA GLU A 319 -14.46 -20.17 19.16
C GLU A 319 -13.12 -20.84 19.46
N ILE A 320 -12.67 -21.73 18.55
CA ILE A 320 -11.43 -22.49 18.70
C ILE A 320 -10.27 -21.66 18.13
N PRO A 321 -9.17 -21.49 18.89
CA PRO A 321 -7.98 -20.79 18.39
C PRO A 321 -7.23 -21.65 17.36
N LEU A 322 -7.08 -21.13 16.14
CA LEU A 322 -6.42 -21.81 15.02
C LEU A 322 -5.01 -21.26 14.72
N TRP A 323 -4.54 -20.25 15.44
CA TRP A 323 -3.29 -19.56 15.15
C TRP A 323 -2.03 -20.46 15.21
N LYS A 324 -2.03 -21.54 16.01
CA LYS A 324 -0.92 -22.51 16.02
C LYS A 324 -0.86 -23.30 14.70
N ALA A 325 -1.99 -23.82 14.23
CA ALA A 325 -2.11 -24.45 12.93
C ALA A 325 -1.80 -23.45 11.80
N GLY A 326 -2.31 -22.22 11.93
CA GLY A 326 -2.02 -21.13 11.00
C GLY A 326 -0.53 -20.84 10.85
N ARG A 327 0.25 -20.85 11.94
CA ARG A 327 1.72 -20.69 11.88
C ARG A 327 2.39 -21.82 11.11
N VAL A 328 1.96 -23.05 11.33
CA VAL A 328 2.49 -24.21 10.60
C VAL A 328 2.19 -24.08 9.11
N LEU A 329 0.93 -23.75 8.76
CA LEU A 329 0.52 -23.54 7.37
C LEU A 329 1.30 -22.39 6.72
N ALA A 330 1.46 -21.27 7.42
CA ALA A 330 2.22 -20.14 6.92
C ALA A 330 3.70 -20.51 6.70
N ALA A 331 4.32 -21.23 7.64
CA ALA A 331 5.69 -21.71 7.48
C ALA A 331 5.84 -22.65 6.29
N ILE A 332 4.92 -23.60 6.12
CA ILE A 332 4.91 -24.52 4.96
C ILE A 332 4.77 -23.72 3.66
N ALA A 333 3.81 -22.79 3.58
CA ALA A 333 3.59 -21.99 2.38
C ALA A 333 4.81 -21.14 2.00
N VAL A 334 5.44 -20.49 2.97
CA VAL A 334 6.65 -19.69 2.74
C VAL A 334 7.82 -20.59 2.31
N THR A 335 8.03 -21.71 3.02
CA THR A 335 9.13 -22.63 2.70
C THR A 335 8.93 -23.23 1.30
N LEU A 336 7.73 -23.68 0.97
CA LEU A 336 7.42 -24.22 -0.36
C LEU A 336 7.64 -23.15 -1.44
N GLY A 337 7.15 -21.93 -1.24
CA GLY A 337 7.35 -20.83 -2.18
C GLY A 337 8.84 -20.52 -2.41
N VAL A 338 9.63 -20.43 -1.34
CA VAL A 338 11.09 -20.21 -1.46
C VAL A 338 11.77 -21.38 -2.17
N VAL A 339 11.44 -22.62 -1.80
CA VAL A 339 12.03 -23.81 -2.44
C VAL A 339 11.69 -23.85 -3.94
N LEU A 340 10.44 -23.58 -4.33
CA LEU A 340 10.04 -23.57 -5.74
C LEU A 340 10.79 -22.47 -6.52
N VAL A 341 10.91 -21.28 -5.97
CA VAL A 341 11.69 -20.19 -6.60
C VAL A 341 13.16 -20.58 -6.74
N VAL A 342 13.77 -21.15 -5.71
CA VAL A 342 15.18 -21.59 -5.78
C VAL A 342 15.35 -22.71 -6.82
N LEU A 343 14.51 -23.72 -6.82
CA LEU A 343 14.58 -24.81 -7.78
C LEU A 343 14.37 -24.33 -9.21
N ALA A 344 13.37 -23.48 -9.45
CA ALA A 344 13.04 -22.95 -10.77
C ALA A 344 14.17 -22.11 -11.39
N ASN A 345 15.00 -21.44 -10.56
CA ASN A 345 16.05 -20.56 -11.06
C ASN A 345 17.47 -21.15 -11.01
N PHE A 346 17.72 -22.12 -10.14
CA PHE A 346 19.09 -22.62 -9.92
C PHE A 346 19.27 -24.13 -10.14
N MET A 347 18.17 -24.91 -10.34
CA MET A 347 18.27 -26.33 -10.62
C MET A 347 18.24 -26.59 -12.13
N PRO A 348 19.33 -27.06 -12.76
CA PRO A 348 19.31 -27.40 -14.17
C PRO A 348 18.29 -28.53 -14.46
N GLY A 349 17.48 -28.34 -15.48
CA GLY A 349 16.46 -29.35 -15.86
C GLY A 349 15.22 -29.40 -14.96
N PHE A 350 15.00 -28.39 -14.10
CA PHE A 350 13.75 -28.28 -13.35
C PHE A 350 12.55 -28.26 -14.31
N PRO A 351 11.54 -29.11 -14.11
CA PRO A 351 10.42 -29.21 -15.04
C PRO A 351 9.61 -27.91 -15.06
N SER A 352 9.11 -27.51 -16.23
CA SER A 352 8.19 -26.40 -16.36
C SER A 352 6.92 -26.67 -15.57
N LEU A 353 6.52 -25.68 -14.79
CA LEU A 353 5.26 -25.65 -14.04
C LEU A 353 4.16 -24.89 -14.82
N GLY A 354 4.36 -24.71 -16.13
CA GLY A 354 3.44 -24.02 -17.02
C GLY A 354 3.30 -22.54 -16.66
N LYS A 355 2.10 -22.03 -16.43
CA LYS A 355 1.86 -20.61 -16.11
C LYS A 355 2.50 -20.14 -14.78
N LEU A 356 2.90 -21.07 -13.91
CA LEU A 356 3.63 -20.68 -12.69
C LEU A 356 5.07 -20.26 -13.00
N ASP A 357 5.63 -20.64 -14.14
CA ASP A 357 6.96 -20.20 -14.56
C ASP A 357 7.02 -18.67 -14.72
N ASP A 358 5.93 -18.05 -15.18
CA ASP A 358 5.82 -16.57 -15.29
C ASP A 358 6.00 -15.87 -13.94
N LEU A 359 5.79 -16.58 -12.84
CA LEU A 359 5.98 -16.05 -11.46
C LEU A 359 7.28 -16.49 -10.83
N LEU A 360 7.73 -17.72 -11.12
CA LEU A 360 8.81 -18.37 -10.39
C LEU A 360 10.18 -18.17 -11.05
N VAL A 361 10.22 -18.06 -12.41
CA VAL A 361 11.47 -17.96 -13.17
C VAL A 361 11.83 -16.52 -13.41
N PHE A 362 12.89 -16.05 -12.74
CA PHE A 362 13.39 -14.68 -12.89
C PHE A 362 14.27 -14.55 -14.13
N ASN A 363 13.72 -13.91 -15.18
CA ASN A 363 14.41 -13.55 -16.40
C ASN A 363 14.11 -12.08 -16.78
N ASP A 364 14.66 -11.62 -17.89
CA ASP A 364 14.46 -10.24 -18.35
C ASP A 364 12.97 -9.85 -18.59
N ASP A 365 12.17 -10.80 -19.02
CA ASP A 365 10.75 -10.59 -19.33
C ASP A 365 9.84 -10.76 -18.07
N TRP A 366 10.40 -11.23 -16.96
CA TRP A 366 9.66 -11.49 -15.73
C TRP A 366 8.83 -10.29 -15.29
N GLY A 367 7.56 -10.55 -14.94
CA GLY A 367 6.67 -9.52 -14.41
C GLY A 367 6.43 -8.36 -15.38
N THR A 368 6.34 -8.61 -16.68
CA THR A 368 6.19 -7.59 -17.73
C THR A 368 7.40 -6.65 -17.77
N TYR A 369 8.59 -7.23 -18.02
CA TYR A 369 9.91 -6.56 -18.11
C TYR A 369 10.45 -5.98 -16.80
N ARG A 370 9.90 -6.37 -15.63
CA ARG A 370 10.49 -5.98 -14.32
C ARG A 370 11.88 -6.56 -14.13
N GLY A 371 12.14 -7.79 -14.61
CA GLY A 371 13.47 -8.39 -14.59
C GLY A 371 14.51 -7.52 -15.28
N THR A 372 14.21 -7.02 -16.49
CA THR A 372 15.06 -6.04 -17.19
C THR A 372 15.25 -4.76 -16.35
N ALA A 373 14.17 -4.19 -15.80
CA ALA A 373 14.27 -2.96 -15.00
C ALA A 373 15.16 -3.16 -13.76
N TRP A 374 15.07 -4.32 -13.09
CA TRP A 374 15.89 -4.64 -11.92
C TRP A 374 17.37 -4.81 -12.28
N ARG A 375 17.67 -5.55 -13.34
CA ARG A 375 19.03 -5.75 -13.81
C ARG A 375 19.70 -4.43 -14.20
N ILE A 376 18.96 -3.57 -14.91
CA ILE A 376 19.44 -2.25 -15.32
C ILE A 376 19.67 -1.34 -14.11
N SER A 377 18.72 -1.30 -13.16
CA SER A 377 18.86 -0.50 -11.95
C SER A 377 20.05 -0.94 -11.09
N TRP A 378 20.25 -2.26 -10.97
CA TRP A 378 21.40 -2.83 -10.27
C TRP A 378 22.72 -2.49 -10.97
N SER A 379 22.79 -2.63 -12.30
CA SER A 379 23.97 -2.25 -13.10
C SER A 379 24.28 -0.76 -12.92
N ALA A 380 23.27 0.11 -13.00
CA ALA A 380 23.46 1.54 -12.78
C ALA A 380 24.00 1.83 -11.37
N TRP A 381 23.48 1.16 -10.32
CA TRP A 381 23.97 1.35 -8.96
C TRP A 381 25.40 0.84 -8.78
N THR A 382 25.76 -0.32 -9.33
CA THR A 382 27.12 -0.90 -9.22
C THR A 382 28.16 -0.06 -9.93
N ALA A 383 27.80 0.62 -11.02
CA ALA A 383 28.69 1.50 -11.78
C ALA A 383 28.87 2.90 -11.17
N GLN A 384 28.07 3.27 -10.17
CA GLN A 384 28.22 4.57 -9.50
C GLN A 384 29.51 4.67 -8.70
N PRO A 385 30.07 5.89 -8.54
CA PRO A 385 31.14 6.16 -7.58
C PRO A 385 30.74 5.77 -6.16
N PHE A 386 31.70 5.33 -5.33
CA PHE A 386 31.42 4.82 -3.97
C PHE A 386 30.54 5.74 -3.11
N TRP A 387 30.82 7.03 -3.10
CA TRP A 387 30.05 8.00 -2.31
C TRP A 387 28.59 8.11 -2.76
N ARG A 388 28.30 7.91 -4.07
CA ARG A 388 26.91 7.88 -4.57
C ARG A 388 26.21 6.56 -4.24
N LYS A 389 26.95 5.45 -4.14
CA LYS A 389 26.38 4.22 -3.60
C LYS A 389 25.88 4.39 -2.17
N LEU A 390 26.53 5.26 -1.38
CA LEU A 390 26.11 5.56 -0.01
C LEU A 390 24.96 6.56 0.06
N LEU A 391 25.02 7.67 -0.70
CA LEU A 391 24.11 8.80 -0.62
C LEU A 391 23.01 8.81 -1.71
N GLY A 392 23.19 8.04 -2.78
CA GLY A 392 22.31 8.04 -3.95
C GLY A 392 22.52 9.20 -4.90
N VAL A 393 21.63 9.31 -5.88
CA VAL A 393 21.63 10.32 -6.94
C VAL A 393 20.54 11.38 -6.77
N GLY A 394 19.75 11.27 -5.76
CA GLY A 394 18.59 12.11 -5.44
C GLY A 394 17.25 11.38 -5.63
N PRO A 395 16.29 11.56 -4.70
CA PRO A 395 14.94 11.04 -4.83
C PRO A 395 14.30 11.43 -6.18
N GLY A 396 13.61 10.49 -6.83
CA GLY A 396 12.97 10.69 -8.13
C GLY A 396 13.93 10.79 -9.33
N MET A 397 15.25 10.55 -9.16
CA MET A 397 16.27 10.69 -10.20
C MET A 397 16.70 9.34 -10.83
N MET A 398 15.89 8.28 -10.69
CA MET A 398 16.24 6.94 -11.18
C MET A 398 16.55 6.94 -12.68
N HIS A 399 15.70 7.54 -13.51
CA HIS A 399 15.88 7.59 -14.98
C HIS A 399 17.23 8.25 -15.36
N THR A 400 17.59 9.36 -14.70
CA THR A 400 18.86 10.06 -14.95
C THR A 400 20.06 9.19 -14.53
N ALA A 401 19.95 8.47 -13.40
CA ALA A 401 21.00 7.57 -12.95
C ALA A 401 21.24 6.44 -13.95
N VAL A 402 20.17 5.84 -14.46
CA VAL A 402 20.26 4.78 -15.47
C VAL A 402 20.85 5.30 -16.77
N ALA A 403 20.40 6.45 -17.23
CA ALA A 403 20.95 7.08 -18.44
C ALA A 403 22.46 7.34 -18.33
N GLN A 404 22.95 7.68 -17.15
CA GLN A 404 24.34 8.01 -16.92
C GLN A 404 25.24 6.79 -16.72
N TRP A 405 24.77 5.72 -16.06
CA TRP A 405 25.62 4.61 -15.59
C TRP A 405 25.27 3.23 -16.12
N ALA A 406 24.10 3.03 -16.76
CA ALA A 406 23.70 1.68 -17.16
C ALA A 406 24.24 1.22 -18.53
N GLY A 407 24.94 2.09 -19.29
CA GLY A 407 25.49 1.76 -20.63
C GLY A 407 24.49 1.97 -21.78
N ALA A 408 25.02 2.16 -23.00
CA ALA A 408 24.24 2.57 -24.16
C ALA A 408 23.18 1.54 -24.62
N ASP A 409 23.52 0.25 -24.67
CA ASP A 409 22.63 -0.82 -25.11
C ASP A 409 21.45 -1.01 -24.16
N ILE A 410 21.69 -0.81 -22.86
CA ILE A 410 20.71 -0.90 -21.82
C ILE A 410 19.83 0.34 -21.81
N THR A 411 20.41 1.52 -22.06
CA THR A 411 19.69 2.80 -22.09
C THR A 411 18.67 2.87 -23.23
N ALA A 412 18.94 2.23 -24.37
CA ALA A 412 18.01 2.16 -25.50
C ALA A 412 16.70 1.41 -25.13
N ARG A 413 16.80 0.37 -24.30
CA ARG A 413 15.62 -0.37 -23.78
C ARG A 413 14.88 0.38 -22.68
N MET A 414 15.56 1.29 -21.95
CA MET A 414 15.01 2.05 -20.82
C MET A 414 14.18 3.28 -21.23
N LYS A 415 14.06 3.62 -22.51
CA LYS A 415 13.13 4.69 -22.93
C LYS A 415 11.68 4.49 -22.45
N THR A 416 11.37 3.29 -21.96
CA THR A 416 10.04 2.90 -21.46
C THR A 416 9.93 2.83 -19.94
N PHE A 417 11.05 2.90 -19.16
CA PHE A 417 11.02 2.72 -17.71
C PHE A 417 11.48 3.98 -16.96
N TYR A 418 10.56 4.62 -16.24
CA TYR A 418 10.85 5.77 -15.37
C TYR A 418 11.05 5.37 -13.90
N ALA A 419 10.82 4.11 -13.55
CA ALA A 419 10.94 3.57 -12.19
C ALA A 419 11.47 2.13 -12.23
N ALA A 420 12.13 1.69 -11.15
CA ALA A 420 12.69 0.34 -11.02
C ALA A 420 11.62 -0.77 -10.92
N HIS A 421 10.35 -0.43 -10.71
CA HIS A 421 9.31 -1.39 -10.35
C HIS A 421 9.66 -2.27 -9.13
N ASN A 422 10.49 -1.74 -8.25
CA ASN A 422 10.89 -2.28 -6.96
C ASN A 422 11.32 -1.09 -6.10
N GLU A 423 10.53 -0.72 -5.10
CA GLU A 423 10.80 0.47 -4.27
C GLU A 423 12.13 0.38 -3.51
N TYR A 424 12.55 -0.81 -3.13
CA TYR A 424 13.79 -1.00 -2.39
C TYR A 424 15.01 -0.77 -3.28
N LEU A 425 14.96 -1.27 -4.51
CA LEU A 425 16.00 -1.06 -5.50
C LEU A 425 16.05 0.40 -5.96
N GLU A 426 14.89 1.02 -6.09
CA GLU A 426 14.79 2.45 -6.41
C GLU A 426 15.35 3.32 -5.28
N LEU A 427 15.05 3.02 -4.02
CA LEU A 427 15.64 3.68 -2.86
C LEU A 427 17.16 3.48 -2.80
N LEU A 428 17.65 2.26 -3.09
CA LEU A 428 19.08 1.98 -3.14
C LEU A 428 19.79 2.83 -4.19
N LEU A 429 19.21 2.98 -5.38
CA LEU A 429 19.77 3.76 -6.46
C LEU A 429 19.70 5.27 -6.18
N THR A 430 18.55 5.75 -5.69
CA THR A 430 18.25 7.18 -5.57
C THR A 430 18.66 7.79 -4.25
N SER A 431 18.58 7.06 -3.15
CA SER A 431 18.90 7.53 -1.79
C SER A 431 20.10 6.78 -1.17
N GLY A 432 20.70 5.84 -1.92
CA GLY A 432 21.84 5.07 -1.52
C GLY A 432 21.59 4.06 -0.40
N VAL A 433 22.67 3.40 0.02
CA VAL A 433 22.62 2.42 1.13
C VAL A 433 22.11 3.08 2.42
N LEU A 434 22.48 4.34 2.69
CA LEU A 434 22.03 5.05 3.90
C LEU A 434 20.54 5.34 3.87
N GLY A 435 19.98 5.72 2.71
CA GLY A 435 18.55 5.95 2.57
C GLY A 435 17.74 4.65 2.71
N LEU A 436 18.19 3.57 2.07
CA LEU A 436 17.57 2.25 2.22
C LEU A 436 17.65 1.75 3.67
N ALA A 437 18.80 1.89 4.34
CA ALA A 437 18.97 1.50 5.74
C ALA A 437 18.06 2.30 6.68
N ALA A 438 17.92 3.62 6.46
CA ALA A 438 17.01 4.47 7.21
C ALA A 438 15.54 4.03 7.02
N TRP A 439 15.13 3.71 5.79
CA TRP A 439 13.80 3.18 5.50
C TRP A 439 13.54 1.82 6.17
N VAL A 440 14.48 0.88 6.07
CA VAL A 440 14.38 -0.43 6.75
C VAL A 440 14.30 -0.25 8.26
N TRP A 441 15.09 0.67 8.83
CA TRP A 441 14.99 1.01 10.26
C TRP A 441 13.60 1.55 10.61
N PHE A 442 13.07 2.50 9.81
CA PHE A 442 11.73 3.05 10.02
C PHE A 442 10.67 1.93 10.03
N VAL A 443 10.65 1.10 9.01
CA VAL A 443 9.71 -0.02 8.88
C VAL A 443 9.84 -1.01 10.03
N THR A 444 11.05 -1.43 10.35
CA THR A 444 11.28 -2.43 11.43
C THR A 444 10.94 -1.89 12.81
N ALA A 445 11.19 -0.60 13.07
CA ALA A 445 10.79 0.03 14.33
C ALA A 445 9.25 0.00 14.50
N HIS A 446 8.50 0.29 13.42
CA HIS A 446 7.05 0.26 13.44
C HIS A 446 6.50 -1.16 13.55
N LEU A 447 7.02 -2.13 12.82
CA LEU A 447 6.60 -3.53 12.90
C LEU A 447 6.88 -4.14 14.27
N ARG A 448 8.06 -3.86 14.87
CA ARG A 448 8.37 -4.29 16.24
C ARG A 448 7.39 -3.70 17.27
N LYS A 449 7.10 -2.42 17.15
CA LYS A 449 6.15 -1.74 18.04
C LYS A 449 4.73 -2.25 17.84
N ALA A 450 4.32 -2.50 16.60
CA ALA A 450 3.05 -3.11 16.26
C ALA A 450 2.92 -4.53 16.84
N ALA A 451 3.95 -5.35 16.73
CA ALA A 451 3.96 -6.70 17.32
C ALA A 451 3.76 -6.68 18.84
N GLN A 452 4.38 -5.71 19.54
CA GLN A 452 4.20 -5.51 21.00
C GLN A 452 2.79 -5.03 21.36
N ASN A 453 2.11 -4.32 20.45
CA ASN A 453 0.83 -3.66 20.68
C ASN A 453 -0.33 -4.25 19.85
N TRP A 454 -0.16 -5.45 19.30
CA TRP A 454 -1.09 -6.05 18.34
C TRP A 454 -2.56 -6.03 18.75
N LEU A 455 -2.84 -6.26 20.05
CA LEU A 455 -4.20 -6.30 20.58
C LEU A 455 -4.82 -4.91 20.83
N ARG A 456 -4.05 -3.84 20.63
CA ARG A 456 -4.59 -2.48 20.76
C ARG A 456 -5.48 -2.13 19.58
N PRO A 457 -6.58 -1.40 19.81
CA PRO A 457 -7.47 -0.98 18.73
C PRO A 457 -6.71 -0.28 17.60
N GLY A 458 -6.91 -0.74 16.37
CA GLY A 458 -6.35 -0.17 15.16
C GLY A 458 -4.91 -0.56 14.82
N VAL A 459 -4.16 -1.18 15.73
CA VAL A 459 -2.77 -1.59 15.43
C VAL A 459 -2.75 -2.76 14.44
N ALA A 460 -3.54 -3.80 14.69
CA ALA A 460 -3.56 -4.98 13.83
C ALA A 460 -3.92 -4.67 12.37
N PRO A 461 -5.03 -3.95 12.05
CA PRO A 461 -5.38 -3.66 10.67
C PRO A 461 -4.33 -2.78 9.97
N VAL A 462 -3.78 -1.77 10.63
CA VAL A 462 -2.71 -0.93 10.06
C VAL A 462 -1.44 -1.75 9.83
N THR A 463 -1.12 -2.71 10.71
CA THR A 463 0.05 -3.58 10.53
C THR A 463 -0.14 -4.52 9.34
N LEU A 464 -1.33 -5.12 9.18
CA LEU A 464 -1.63 -5.94 8.01
C LEU A 464 -1.57 -5.14 6.72
N ALA A 465 -2.09 -3.91 6.73
CA ALA A 465 -2.00 -2.99 5.60
C ALA A 465 -0.55 -2.62 5.26
N LEU A 466 0.28 -2.33 6.28
CA LEU A 466 1.70 -2.06 6.09
C LEU A 466 2.44 -3.27 5.52
N VAL A 467 2.23 -4.48 6.06
CA VAL A 467 2.86 -5.71 5.54
C VAL A 467 2.45 -5.99 4.10
N SER A 468 1.16 -5.83 3.79
CA SER A 468 0.65 -5.99 2.43
C SER A 468 1.32 -5.02 1.46
N TYR A 469 1.39 -3.75 1.84
CA TYR A 469 2.07 -2.75 1.02
C TYR A 469 3.56 -3.03 0.84
N LEU A 470 4.28 -3.41 1.89
CA LEU A 470 5.71 -3.72 1.81
C LEU A 470 6.00 -4.89 0.87
N ALA A 471 5.16 -5.91 0.87
CA ALA A 471 5.28 -7.02 -0.08
C ALA A 471 4.95 -6.56 -1.52
N HIS A 472 3.91 -5.74 -1.71
CA HIS A 472 3.58 -5.11 -2.98
C HIS A 472 4.73 -4.22 -3.51
N ALA A 473 5.38 -3.43 -2.64
CA ALA A 473 6.49 -2.53 -2.95
C ALA A 473 7.72 -3.24 -3.54
N ALA A 474 7.88 -4.54 -3.26
CA ALA A 474 8.97 -5.33 -3.85
C ALA A 474 8.83 -5.51 -5.37
N VAL A 475 7.61 -5.36 -5.91
CA VAL A 475 7.31 -5.53 -7.33
C VAL A 475 6.58 -4.33 -7.94
N SER A 476 6.60 -3.18 -7.28
CA SER A 476 5.85 -1.98 -7.67
C SER A 476 6.70 -0.71 -7.54
N ILE A 477 6.10 0.41 -7.90
CA ILE A 477 6.74 1.72 -7.91
C ILE A 477 6.23 2.59 -6.76
N ARG A 478 7.13 3.42 -6.24
CA ARG A 478 6.80 4.45 -5.25
C ARG A 478 6.26 5.69 -5.96
N VAL A 479 5.06 6.10 -5.60
CA VAL A 479 4.44 7.29 -6.18
C VAL A 479 3.88 8.21 -5.11
N SER A 480 3.84 9.49 -5.41
CA SER A 480 3.26 10.53 -4.54
C SER A 480 1.80 10.24 -4.18
N MET A 481 1.10 9.50 -5.01
CA MET A 481 -0.33 9.21 -4.86
C MET A 481 -0.64 8.27 -3.69
N ILE A 482 0.31 7.39 -3.32
CA ILE A 482 0.05 6.31 -2.35
C ILE A 482 0.91 6.48 -1.09
N PHE A 483 2.09 7.05 -1.22
CA PHE A 483 3.05 7.13 -0.12
C PHE A 483 2.51 7.84 1.13
N PRO A 484 1.79 8.99 1.05
CA PRO A 484 1.18 9.63 2.22
C PRO A 484 0.09 8.77 2.86
N GLU A 485 -0.71 8.06 2.04
CA GLU A 485 -1.81 7.21 2.51
C GLU A 485 -1.31 6.09 3.42
N ILE A 486 -0.11 5.58 3.15
CA ILE A 486 0.51 4.50 3.92
C ILE A 486 1.19 5.03 5.17
N MET A 487 1.97 6.10 5.01
CA MET A 487 2.82 6.60 6.08
C MET A 487 2.04 7.21 7.24
N LEU A 488 0.93 7.90 6.97
CA LEU A 488 0.16 8.59 8.01
C LEU A 488 -0.49 7.60 9.01
N PRO A 489 -1.20 6.54 8.58
CA PRO A 489 -1.78 5.57 9.51
C PRO A 489 -0.75 4.77 10.31
N VAL A 490 0.45 4.57 9.75
CA VAL A 490 1.54 3.86 10.45
C VAL A 490 1.93 4.54 11.76
N SER A 491 1.71 5.87 11.88
CA SER A 491 1.90 6.61 13.12
C SER A 491 1.12 6.03 14.32
N TYR A 492 -0.01 5.35 14.06
CA TYR A 492 -0.84 4.71 15.10
C TYR A 492 -0.18 3.50 15.77
N THR A 493 0.77 2.85 15.12
CA THR A 493 1.45 1.68 15.70
C THR A 493 2.25 2.05 16.96
N HIS A 494 2.68 3.31 17.06
CA HIS A 494 3.48 3.84 18.17
C HIS A 494 2.67 4.55 19.26
N LEU A 495 1.36 4.72 19.11
CA LEU A 495 0.56 5.38 20.13
C LEU A 495 0.46 4.51 21.38
N THR A 496 1.13 4.92 22.44
CA THR A 496 0.95 4.35 23.78
C THR A 496 -0.28 5.00 24.42
N LEU A 497 -1.14 4.21 25.09
CA LEU A 497 -2.11 4.78 26.02
C LEU A 497 -1.33 5.49 27.12
N PRO A 498 -1.81 6.65 27.65
CA PRO A 498 -1.32 7.13 28.92
C PRO A 498 -1.52 5.98 29.93
N THR A 499 -0.48 5.55 30.57
CA THR A 499 -0.60 4.78 31.82
C THR A 499 -1.27 5.73 32.79
N ASN A 500 -2.53 5.46 33.15
CA ASN A 500 -3.16 6.10 34.28
C ASN A 500 -2.40 5.76 35.54
#